data_75f073130481ff60ba239bb4afee73d2
#
_entry.id   75f073130481ff60ba239bb4afee73d2
#
_cell.length_a   1.000
_cell.length_b   1.000
_cell.length_c   1.000
_cell.angle_alpha   90.00
_cell.angle_beta   90.00
_cell.angle_gamma   90.00
#
_symmetry.space_group_name_H-M   'P 1'
#
loop_
_entity.id
_entity.type
_entity.pdbx_description
1 polymer ?
#
loop_
_entity_poly.entity_id
_entity_poly.type
_entity_poly.pdbx_seq_one_letter_code
_entity_poly.pdbx_strand_id
1 'polypeptide(L)'
;MHSPLEIPPRWQSVPATSLIIALALLVAAASELLGKPFVLDWLAYTPVEFTGRRFELVPPGDQYWRYITPVFVHFGLLHLVFNCLWIWEFGWRLERGLGWTHCLGIFLAGAIVGNGLQFWWSGPSIFGGLSGVVYAFMGALWWLGRVRPGWVIQPPSAIFTFMWIWLLVGLTGVLEIIGFGAIANGAHFGGLLAGLGSAVVITSLHSKPGAH
;
A
#
# COMPACT_ATOMS: atom_id res chain seq x y z
N MET A 1 -8.93 30.95 -4.17
CA MET A 1 -9.78 30.33 -3.15
C MET A 1 -9.73 28.83 -3.37
N HIS A 2 -9.15 28.06 -2.43
CA HIS A 2 -9.22 26.60 -2.50
C HIS A 2 -10.67 26.14 -2.32
N SER A 3 -11.13 25.21 -3.16
CA SER A 3 -12.43 24.58 -2.98
C SER A 3 -12.49 23.94 -1.58
N PRO A 4 -13.63 24.00 -0.86
CA PRO A 4 -13.79 23.32 0.44
C PRO A 4 -13.50 21.82 0.37
N LEU A 5 -13.50 21.24 -0.83
CA LEU A 5 -13.17 19.83 -1.09
C LEU A 5 -11.66 19.54 -1.09
N GLU A 6 -10.81 20.56 -1.20
CA GLU A 6 -9.34 20.42 -1.22
C GLU A 6 -8.70 20.41 0.17
N ILE A 7 -9.48 20.72 1.20
CA ILE A 7 -9.01 20.70 2.59
C ILE A 7 -9.06 19.25 3.09
N PRO A 8 -7.95 18.72 3.66
CA PRO A 8 -7.95 17.40 4.26
C PRO A 8 -9.08 17.26 5.29
N PRO A 9 -9.86 16.19 5.23
CA PRO A 9 -11.01 16.01 6.12
C PRO A 9 -10.56 15.68 7.56
N ARG A 10 -11.51 15.75 8.49
CA ARG A 10 -11.27 15.17 9.81
C ARG A 10 -11.14 13.64 9.67
N TRP A 11 -10.27 13.03 10.46
CA TRP A 11 -10.01 11.59 10.43
C TRP A 11 -11.27 10.73 10.59
N GLN A 12 -12.27 11.21 11.36
CA GLN A 12 -13.57 10.54 11.57
C GLN A 12 -14.43 10.43 10.31
N SER A 13 -14.21 11.28 9.32
CA SER A 13 -14.98 11.30 8.07
C SER A 13 -14.38 10.44 6.97
N VAL A 14 -13.25 9.77 7.26
CA VAL A 14 -12.54 8.85 6.35
C VAL A 14 -12.10 7.60 7.12
N PRO A 15 -13.07 6.78 7.55
CA PRO A 15 -12.84 5.67 8.49
C PRO A 15 -11.90 4.60 7.94
N ALA A 16 -11.95 4.27 6.65
CA ALA A 16 -11.06 3.25 6.08
C ALA A 16 -9.59 3.71 6.09
N THR A 17 -9.33 4.93 5.63
CA THR A 17 -7.98 5.54 5.65
C THR A 17 -7.44 5.62 7.08
N SER A 18 -8.28 6.06 8.01
CA SER A 18 -7.92 6.19 9.42
C SER A 18 -7.65 4.84 10.08
N LEU A 19 -8.45 3.82 9.77
CA LEU A 19 -8.26 2.45 10.26
C LEU A 19 -6.93 1.85 9.76
N ILE A 20 -6.60 2.01 8.49
CA ILE A 20 -5.33 1.52 7.91
C ILE A 20 -4.13 2.13 8.66
N ILE A 21 -4.15 3.45 8.88
CA ILE A 21 -3.09 4.13 9.63
C ILE A 21 -3.05 3.66 11.09
N ALA A 22 -4.21 3.56 11.76
CA ALA A 22 -4.28 3.11 13.14
C ALA A 22 -3.72 1.69 13.32
N LEU A 23 -4.02 0.76 12.39
CA LEU A 23 -3.45 -0.58 12.40
C LEU A 23 -1.94 -0.58 12.21
N ALA A 24 -1.39 0.25 11.32
CA ALA A 24 0.05 0.37 11.14
C ALA A 24 0.75 0.89 12.42
N LEU A 25 0.16 1.89 13.06
CA LEU A 25 0.66 2.43 14.33
C LEU A 25 0.57 1.40 15.46
N LEU A 26 -0.52 0.64 15.52
CA LEU A 26 -0.71 -0.43 16.51
C LEU A 26 0.34 -1.54 16.34
N VAL A 27 0.58 -2.00 15.11
CA VAL A 27 1.60 -3.02 14.83
C VAL A 27 2.99 -2.50 15.15
N ALA A 28 3.29 -1.23 14.86
CA ALA A 28 4.57 -0.63 15.23
C ALA A 28 4.73 -0.58 16.78
N ALA A 29 3.71 -0.16 17.51
CA ALA A 29 3.73 -0.17 18.98
C ALA A 29 3.87 -1.60 19.53
N ALA A 30 3.17 -2.58 18.96
CA ALA A 30 3.31 -3.99 19.33
C ALA A 30 4.74 -4.51 19.08
N SER A 31 5.37 -4.07 17.98
CA SER A 31 6.77 -4.44 17.68
C SER A 31 7.76 -3.92 18.72
N GLU A 32 7.53 -2.74 19.28
CA GLU A 32 8.37 -2.19 20.35
C GLU A 32 8.07 -2.87 21.71
N LEU A 33 6.81 -3.21 22.01
CA LEU A 33 6.41 -3.78 23.30
C LEU A 33 6.67 -5.29 23.40
N LEU A 34 6.38 -6.06 22.34
CA LEU A 34 6.45 -7.52 22.32
C LEU A 34 7.73 -8.04 21.66
N GLY A 35 8.48 -7.14 21.01
CA GLY A 35 9.68 -7.46 20.25
C GLY A 35 9.39 -7.75 18.76
N LYS A 36 10.27 -7.23 17.91
CA LYS A 36 10.17 -7.38 16.45
C LYS A 36 10.10 -8.85 15.97
N PRO A 37 10.90 -9.79 16.51
CA PRO A 37 10.83 -11.18 16.07
C PRO A 37 9.44 -11.79 16.24
N PHE A 38 8.78 -11.53 17.37
CA PHE A 38 7.42 -12.04 17.63
C PHE A 38 6.42 -11.51 16.61
N VAL A 39 6.44 -10.19 16.33
CA VAL A 39 5.52 -9.58 15.37
C VAL A 39 5.81 -10.07 13.94
N LEU A 40 7.08 -10.23 13.56
CA LEU A 40 7.46 -10.76 12.25
C LEU A 40 7.03 -12.21 12.07
N ASP A 41 7.17 -13.04 13.11
CA ASP A 41 6.74 -14.44 13.08
C ASP A 41 5.26 -14.59 12.73
N TRP A 42 4.40 -13.68 13.20
CA TRP A 42 2.97 -13.70 12.95
C TRP A 42 2.53 -12.96 11.68
N LEU A 43 3.20 -11.87 11.33
CA LEU A 43 2.71 -10.93 10.30
C LEU A 43 3.53 -10.90 9.01
N ALA A 44 4.77 -11.41 9.01
CA ALA A 44 5.58 -11.47 7.78
C ALA A 44 4.95 -12.39 6.74
N TYR A 45 5.23 -12.14 5.46
CA TYR A 45 4.73 -12.96 4.35
C TYR A 45 5.26 -14.39 4.43
N THR A 46 6.57 -14.50 4.66
CA THR A 46 7.27 -15.78 4.75
C THR A 46 7.49 -16.14 6.22
N PRO A 47 6.80 -17.15 6.76
CA PRO A 47 7.08 -17.67 8.09
C PRO A 47 8.46 -18.32 8.14
N VAL A 48 9.01 -18.43 9.35
CA VAL A 48 10.25 -19.15 9.61
C VAL A 48 9.91 -20.53 10.13
N GLU A 49 10.34 -21.58 9.44
CA GLU A 49 10.12 -22.97 9.85
C GLU A 49 11.42 -23.72 10.07
N PHE A 50 11.43 -24.66 11.02
CA PHE A 50 12.54 -25.55 11.26
C PHE A 50 12.41 -26.80 10.37
N THR A 51 13.30 -26.94 9.39
CA THR A 51 13.28 -28.04 8.40
C THR A 51 13.96 -29.33 8.88
N GLY A 52 14.23 -29.44 10.19
CA GLY A 52 14.95 -30.56 10.80
C GLY A 52 16.48 -30.41 10.76
N ARG A 53 17.02 -29.44 10.04
CA ARG A 53 18.45 -29.11 9.96
C ARG A 53 18.75 -27.64 10.24
N ARG A 54 17.90 -26.72 9.75
CA ARG A 54 18.07 -25.28 9.89
C ARG A 54 16.72 -24.57 9.89
N PHE A 55 16.69 -23.32 10.30
CA PHE A 55 15.55 -22.44 10.13
C PHE A 55 15.56 -21.88 8.71
N GLU A 56 14.42 -21.94 8.03
CA GLU A 56 14.25 -21.46 6.65
C GLU A 56 13.00 -20.59 6.54
N LEU A 57 13.06 -19.59 5.63
CA LEU A 57 11.88 -18.84 5.21
C LEU A 57 11.12 -19.68 4.20
N VAL A 58 9.83 -19.93 4.46
CA VAL A 58 8.99 -20.77 3.59
C VAL A 58 7.79 -19.96 3.05
N PRO A 59 7.16 -20.39 1.96
CA PRO A 59 5.90 -19.77 1.49
C PRO A 59 4.81 -19.81 2.57
N PRO A 60 3.83 -18.88 2.55
CA PRO A 60 2.81 -18.75 3.59
C PRO A 60 1.86 -19.95 3.74
N GLY A 61 1.79 -20.86 2.76
CA GLY A 61 0.92 -22.04 2.80
C GLY A 61 -0.54 -21.65 3.05
N ASP A 62 -1.18 -22.30 4.04
CA ASP A 62 -2.57 -22.06 4.42
C ASP A 62 -2.76 -20.83 5.33
N GLN A 63 -1.70 -20.06 5.58
CA GLN A 63 -1.75 -18.88 6.43
C GLN A 63 -2.17 -17.64 5.61
N TYR A 64 -3.42 -17.60 5.16
CA TYR A 64 -3.94 -16.62 4.19
C TYR A 64 -3.83 -15.16 4.66
N TRP A 65 -3.81 -14.89 5.97
CA TRP A 65 -3.61 -13.52 6.49
C TRP A 65 -2.27 -12.93 6.06
N ARG A 66 -1.23 -13.74 5.83
CA ARG A 66 0.11 -13.30 5.42
C ARG A 66 0.15 -12.67 4.02
N TYR A 67 -0.89 -12.84 3.21
CA TYR A 67 -1.03 -12.11 1.95
C TYR A 67 -1.34 -10.62 2.17
N ILE A 68 -1.83 -10.25 3.38
CA ILE A 68 -2.24 -8.89 3.71
C ILE A 68 -1.38 -8.29 4.82
N THR A 69 -1.12 -9.02 5.90
CA THR A 69 -0.53 -8.48 7.13
C THR A 69 0.85 -7.85 7.00
N PRO A 70 1.74 -8.24 6.04
CA PRO A 70 3.04 -7.62 5.90
C PRO A 70 2.98 -6.11 5.66
N VAL A 71 1.90 -5.59 5.07
CA VAL A 71 1.75 -4.15 4.82
C VAL A 71 1.78 -3.31 6.10
N PHE A 72 1.47 -3.90 7.25
CA PHE A 72 1.48 -3.21 8.54
C PHE A 72 2.85 -3.26 9.25
N VAL A 73 3.77 -4.11 8.79
CA VAL A 73 5.11 -4.24 9.38
C VAL A 73 6.03 -3.15 8.82
N HIS A 74 6.69 -2.39 9.71
CA HIS A 74 7.61 -1.31 9.32
C HIS A 74 8.98 -1.48 9.99
N PHE A 75 10.04 -1.21 9.23
CA PHE A 75 11.44 -1.43 9.64
C PHE A 75 12.12 -0.18 10.19
N GLY A 76 11.36 0.83 10.58
CA GLY A 76 11.86 2.04 11.22
C GLY A 76 10.83 3.16 11.25
N LEU A 77 11.06 4.13 12.13
CA LEU A 77 10.13 5.23 12.36
C LEU A 77 9.90 6.07 11.09
N LEU A 78 10.96 6.41 10.36
CA LEU A 78 10.83 7.20 9.12
C LEU A 78 10.01 6.44 8.07
N HIS A 79 10.24 5.11 7.92
CA HIS A 79 9.48 4.27 7.01
C HIS A 79 7.99 4.28 7.37
N LEU A 80 7.64 4.14 8.65
CA LEU A 80 6.26 4.22 9.14
C LEU A 80 5.64 5.58 8.86
N VAL A 81 6.32 6.67 9.25
CA VAL A 81 5.81 8.04 9.10
C VAL A 81 5.55 8.38 7.64
N PHE A 82 6.49 8.12 6.74
CA PHE A 82 6.31 8.38 5.32
C PHE A 82 5.15 7.57 4.73
N ASN A 83 5.04 6.29 5.09
CA ASN A 83 3.91 5.48 4.64
C ASN A 83 2.56 6.01 5.15
N CYS A 84 2.46 6.38 6.42
CA CYS A 84 1.24 6.96 6.98
C CYS A 84 0.86 8.30 6.30
N LEU A 85 1.86 9.15 6.00
CA LEU A 85 1.64 10.41 5.28
C LEU A 85 1.08 10.16 3.88
N TRP A 86 1.64 9.20 3.13
CA TRP A 86 1.16 8.88 1.79
C TRP A 86 -0.19 8.15 1.79
N ILE A 87 -0.44 7.25 2.75
CA ILE A 87 -1.78 6.66 2.94
C ILE A 87 -2.81 7.73 3.24
N TRP A 88 -2.46 8.71 4.10
CA TRP A 88 -3.35 9.84 4.35
C TRP A 88 -3.58 10.63 3.07
N GLU A 89 -2.51 11.09 2.39
CA GLU A 89 -2.59 11.98 1.22
C GLU A 89 -3.43 11.40 0.09
N PHE A 90 -3.31 10.10 -0.19
CA PHE A 90 -4.05 9.45 -1.26
C PHE A 90 -5.38 8.84 -0.77
N GLY A 91 -5.39 8.27 0.42
CA GLY A 91 -6.52 7.52 0.94
C GLY A 91 -7.77 8.37 1.13
N TRP A 92 -7.66 9.53 1.80
CA TRP A 92 -8.83 10.39 2.01
C TRP A 92 -9.45 10.88 0.69
N ARG A 93 -8.65 11.08 -0.35
CA ARG A 93 -9.11 11.50 -1.67
C ARG A 93 -9.92 10.42 -2.36
N LEU A 94 -9.43 9.17 -2.29
CA LEU A 94 -10.16 8.00 -2.79
C LEU A 94 -11.43 7.76 -1.99
N GLU A 95 -11.33 7.77 -0.68
CA GLU A 95 -12.44 7.44 0.21
C GLU A 95 -13.57 8.45 0.11
N ARG A 96 -13.26 9.76 0.02
CA ARG A 96 -14.29 10.80 -0.20
C ARG A 96 -14.90 10.75 -1.59
N GLY A 97 -14.16 10.32 -2.59
CA GLY A 97 -14.65 10.22 -3.97
C GLY A 97 -15.45 8.96 -4.24
N LEU A 98 -14.96 7.81 -3.77
CA LEU A 98 -15.49 6.49 -4.10
C LEU A 98 -16.22 5.81 -2.94
N GLY A 99 -16.08 6.32 -1.72
CA GLY A 99 -16.57 5.68 -0.50
C GLY A 99 -15.57 4.69 0.12
N TRP A 100 -15.80 4.37 1.39
CA TRP A 100 -14.89 3.55 2.20
C TRP A 100 -14.74 2.10 1.67
N THR A 101 -15.79 1.53 1.09
CA THR A 101 -15.78 0.15 0.54
C THR A 101 -14.81 0.01 -0.63
N HIS A 102 -14.84 0.96 -1.57
CA HIS A 102 -13.89 0.96 -2.68
C HIS A 102 -12.46 1.23 -2.21
N CYS A 103 -12.28 2.14 -1.24
CA CYS A 103 -10.97 2.41 -0.64
C CYS A 103 -10.38 1.14 -0.01
N LEU A 104 -11.16 0.38 0.78
CA LEU A 104 -10.74 -0.92 1.33
C LEU A 104 -10.52 -1.97 0.24
N GLY A 105 -11.33 -1.99 -0.81
CA GLY A 105 -11.14 -2.91 -1.94
C GLY A 105 -9.80 -2.66 -2.65
N ILE A 106 -9.44 -1.40 -2.91
CA ILE A 106 -8.15 -1.03 -3.50
C ILE A 106 -6.99 -1.35 -2.54
N PHE A 107 -7.17 -1.10 -1.23
CA PHE A 107 -6.21 -1.49 -0.19
C PHE A 107 -5.93 -3.00 -0.24
N LEU A 108 -6.96 -3.84 -0.20
CA LEU A 108 -6.82 -5.30 -0.22
C LEU A 108 -6.17 -5.78 -1.51
N ALA A 109 -6.59 -5.27 -2.67
CA ALA A 109 -5.98 -5.60 -3.95
C ALA A 109 -4.50 -5.22 -3.98
N GLY A 110 -4.16 -4.01 -3.51
CA GLY A 110 -2.79 -3.52 -3.41
C GLY A 110 -1.92 -4.36 -2.47
N ALA A 111 -2.46 -4.77 -1.32
CA ALA A 111 -1.77 -5.62 -0.37
C ALA A 111 -1.49 -7.02 -0.95
N ILE A 112 -2.53 -7.69 -1.46
CA ILE A 112 -2.43 -9.08 -1.96
C ILE A 112 -1.52 -9.14 -3.19
N VAL A 113 -1.77 -8.31 -4.19
CA VAL A 113 -0.99 -8.34 -5.43
C VAL A 113 0.43 -7.81 -5.20
N GLY A 114 0.58 -6.76 -4.38
CA GLY A 114 1.88 -6.21 -4.03
C GLY A 114 2.75 -7.23 -3.30
N ASN A 115 2.25 -7.82 -2.23
CA ASN A 115 3.00 -8.83 -1.46
C ASN A 115 3.28 -10.08 -2.29
N GLY A 116 2.30 -10.55 -3.07
CA GLY A 116 2.47 -11.71 -3.95
C GLY A 116 3.53 -11.47 -5.02
N LEU A 117 3.52 -10.30 -5.66
CA LEU A 117 4.52 -9.95 -6.67
C LEU A 117 5.91 -9.74 -6.05
N GLN A 118 6.00 -9.19 -4.83
CA GLN A 118 7.26 -9.09 -4.10
C GLN A 118 7.87 -10.48 -3.83
N PHE A 119 7.05 -11.40 -3.36
CA PHE A 119 7.51 -12.78 -3.13
C PHE A 119 7.96 -13.47 -4.43
N TRP A 120 7.20 -13.30 -5.50
CA TRP A 120 7.57 -13.84 -6.81
C TRP A 120 8.88 -13.23 -7.34
N TRP A 121 9.10 -11.93 -7.10
CA TRP A 121 10.27 -11.18 -7.58
C TRP A 121 11.56 -11.53 -6.83
N SER A 122 11.52 -11.60 -5.52
CA SER A 122 12.71 -11.75 -4.66
C SER A 122 12.81 -13.10 -3.96
N GLY A 123 11.83 -13.99 -4.12
CA GLY A 123 11.77 -15.25 -3.37
C GLY A 123 11.47 -15.05 -1.88
N PRO A 124 11.66 -16.11 -1.07
CA PRO A 124 11.45 -16.03 0.38
C PRO A 124 12.36 -14.98 1.01
N SER A 125 11.75 -13.94 1.57
CA SER A 125 12.45 -12.80 2.18
C SER A 125 11.56 -12.10 3.21
N ILE A 126 12.15 -11.32 4.09
CA ILE A 126 11.44 -10.48 5.04
C ILE A 126 11.23 -9.11 4.41
N PHE A 127 9.99 -8.75 4.19
CA PHE A 127 9.58 -7.45 3.64
C PHE A 127 8.29 -6.99 4.31
N GLY A 128 7.94 -5.72 4.13
CA GLY A 128 6.71 -5.13 4.67
C GLY A 128 6.62 -3.64 4.41
N GLY A 129 5.54 -3.05 4.88
CA GLY A 129 5.23 -1.64 4.76
C GLY A 129 4.05 -1.34 3.85
N LEU A 130 3.36 -0.26 4.14
CA LEU A 130 2.18 0.20 3.39
C LEU A 130 2.51 0.70 1.97
N SER A 131 3.79 0.79 1.58
CA SER A 131 4.20 1.42 0.32
C SER A 131 3.61 0.77 -0.93
N GLY A 132 3.41 -0.56 -0.94
CA GLY A 132 2.67 -1.24 -2.02
C GLY A 132 1.23 -0.72 -2.14
N VAL A 133 0.54 -0.53 -1.01
CA VAL A 133 -0.81 0.07 -0.97
C VAL A 133 -0.78 1.54 -1.37
N VAL A 134 0.25 2.30 -0.96
CA VAL A 134 0.46 3.70 -1.40
C VAL A 134 0.48 3.77 -2.93
N TYR A 135 1.24 2.89 -3.58
CA TYR A 135 1.26 2.82 -5.05
C TYR A 135 -0.07 2.35 -5.64
N ALA A 136 -0.83 1.50 -4.95
CA ALA A 136 -2.18 1.14 -5.40
C ALA A 136 -3.13 2.34 -5.36
N PHE A 137 -3.11 3.10 -4.28
CA PHE A 137 -3.90 4.32 -4.16
C PHE A 137 -3.50 5.37 -5.19
N MET A 138 -2.18 5.57 -5.38
CA MET A 138 -1.65 6.46 -6.42
C MET A 138 -2.10 6.05 -7.81
N GLY A 139 -1.98 4.76 -8.16
CA GLY A 139 -2.39 4.23 -9.47
C GLY A 139 -3.89 4.42 -9.73
N ALA A 140 -4.72 4.16 -8.72
CA ALA A 140 -6.16 4.39 -8.82
C ALA A 140 -6.50 5.88 -9.03
N LEU A 141 -5.93 6.78 -8.24
CA LEU A 141 -6.13 8.23 -8.41
C LEU A 141 -5.66 8.72 -9.78
N TRP A 142 -4.49 8.25 -10.22
CA TRP A 142 -3.92 8.62 -11.51
C TRP A 142 -4.83 8.22 -12.69
N TRP A 143 -5.40 7.02 -12.67
CA TRP A 143 -6.35 6.54 -13.68
C TRP A 143 -7.66 7.32 -13.61
N LEU A 144 -8.27 7.40 -12.44
CA LEU A 144 -9.55 8.08 -12.21
C LEU A 144 -9.49 9.55 -12.64
N GLY A 145 -8.39 10.24 -12.38
CA GLY A 145 -8.22 11.63 -12.82
C GLY A 145 -8.24 11.82 -14.32
N ARG A 146 -7.93 10.79 -15.10
CA ARG A 146 -7.94 10.81 -16.57
C ARG A 146 -9.27 10.40 -17.16
N VAL A 147 -9.89 9.36 -16.64
CA VAL A 147 -11.07 8.76 -17.26
C VAL A 147 -12.39 9.22 -16.63
N ARG A 148 -12.34 9.70 -15.41
CA ARG A 148 -13.51 10.22 -14.64
C ARG A 148 -13.13 11.46 -13.84
N PRO A 149 -12.72 12.54 -14.48
CA PRO A 149 -12.40 13.78 -13.79
C PRO A 149 -13.61 14.23 -12.95
N GLY A 150 -13.37 14.59 -11.70
CA GLY A 150 -14.42 14.96 -10.75
C GLY A 150 -14.94 13.84 -9.84
N TRP A 151 -14.63 12.56 -10.09
CA TRP A 151 -14.99 11.48 -9.17
C TRP A 151 -14.15 11.50 -7.88
N VAL A 152 -12.90 11.92 -7.99
CA VAL A 152 -11.95 12.01 -6.89
C VAL A 152 -11.22 13.34 -6.92
N ILE A 153 -10.79 13.80 -5.75
CA ILE A 153 -9.97 14.99 -5.61
C ILE A 153 -8.53 14.60 -5.97
N GLN A 154 -7.98 15.22 -7.01
CA GLN A 154 -6.62 14.92 -7.44
C GLN A 154 -5.59 15.57 -6.52
N PRO A 155 -4.50 14.87 -6.15
CA PRO A 155 -3.35 15.52 -5.56
C PRO A 155 -2.63 16.41 -6.58
N PRO A 156 -1.82 17.37 -6.13
CA PRO A 156 -0.98 18.16 -7.02
C PRO A 156 -0.14 17.28 -7.96
N SER A 157 0.02 17.69 -9.22
CA SER A 157 0.79 16.93 -10.23
C SER A 157 2.24 16.64 -9.81
N ALA A 158 2.84 17.55 -9.04
CA ALA A 158 4.17 17.38 -8.48
C ALA A 158 4.29 16.12 -7.59
N ILE A 159 3.22 15.75 -6.87
CA ILE A 159 3.20 14.53 -6.06
C ILE A 159 3.29 13.29 -6.96
N PHE A 160 2.53 13.23 -8.05
CA PHE A 160 2.63 12.13 -9.00
C PHE A 160 4.04 12.05 -9.61
N THR A 161 4.60 13.19 -10.02
CA THR A 161 5.95 13.25 -10.57
C THR A 161 6.98 12.72 -9.55
N PHE A 162 6.90 13.17 -8.29
CA PHE A 162 7.76 12.68 -7.22
C PHE A 162 7.63 11.16 -7.04
N MET A 163 6.40 10.64 -6.99
CA MET A 163 6.15 9.20 -6.77
C MET A 163 6.64 8.35 -7.94
N TRP A 164 6.51 8.82 -9.18
CA TRP A 164 7.09 8.14 -10.35
C TRP A 164 8.61 8.12 -10.31
N ILE A 165 9.25 9.26 -9.99
CA ILE A 165 10.71 9.33 -9.82
C ILE A 165 11.15 8.38 -8.71
N TRP A 166 10.46 8.39 -7.56
CA TRP A 166 10.77 7.53 -6.42
C TRP A 166 10.68 6.03 -6.78
N LEU A 167 9.67 5.64 -7.54
CA LEU A 167 9.54 4.27 -8.05
C LEU A 167 10.74 3.88 -8.93
N LEU A 168 11.11 4.73 -9.89
CA LEU A 168 12.23 4.48 -10.78
C LEU A 168 13.58 4.45 -10.04
N VAL A 169 13.81 5.37 -9.11
CA VAL A 169 15.01 5.39 -8.28
C VAL A 169 15.10 4.14 -7.39
N GLY A 170 13.96 3.66 -6.86
CA GLY A 170 13.90 2.41 -6.10
C GLY A 170 14.41 1.21 -6.89
N LEU A 171 14.15 1.17 -8.20
CA LEU A 171 14.61 0.08 -9.09
C LEU A 171 16.13 0.07 -9.32
N THR A 172 16.81 1.20 -9.13
CA THR A 172 18.27 1.30 -9.39
C THR A 172 19.14 0.72 -8.29
N GLY A 173 18.59 0.42 -7.10
CA GLY A 173 19.35 0.00 -5.93
C GLY A 173 20.09 1.15 -5.21
N VAL A 174 20.10 2.36 -5.75
CA VAL A 174 20.80 3.52 -5.14
C VAL A 174 20.30 3.80 -3.73
N LEU A 175 19.01 3.66 -3.48
CA LEU A 175 18.42 3.88 -2.15
C LEU A 175 18.98 2.92 -1.09
N GLU A 176 19.27 1.69 -1.48
CA GLU A 176 19.90 0.70 -0.61
C GLU A 176 21.36 1.09 -0.28
N ILE A 177 22.11 1.53 -1.30
CA ILE A 177 23.50 1.96 -1.14
C ILE A 177 23.63 3.15 -0.20
N ILE A 178 22.69 4.10 -0.24
CA ILE A 178 22.69 5.30 0.62
C ILE A 178 21.98 5.09 1.96
N GLY A 179 21.64 3.85 2.32
CA GLY A 179 21.19 3.49 3.66
C GLY A 179 19.67 3.50 3.91
N PHE A 180 18.84 3.62 2.87
CA PHE A 180 17.38 3.49 3.01
C PHE A 180 16.91 2.03 3.18
N GLY A 181 17.84 1.06 3.09
CA GLY A 181 17.53 -0.37 3.15
C GLY A 181 16.99 -0.90 1.82
N ALA A 182 16.78 -2.22 1.77
CA ALA A 182 16.25 -2.90 0.60
C ALA A 182 14.82 -2.45 0.30
N ILE A 183 14.59 -1.99 -0.92
CA ILE A 183 13.28 -1.53 -1.38
C ILE A 183 12.48 -2.71 -1.94
N ALA A 184 11.25 -2.89 -1.46
CA ALA A 184 10.33 -3.91 -1.94
C ALA A 184 9.72 -3.52 -3.31
N ASN A 185 10.55 -3.51 -4.35
CA ASN A 185 10.16 -3.03 -5.69
C ASN A 185 9.01 -3.84 -6.30
N GLY A 186 8.98 -5.16 -6.05
CA GLY A 186 7.87 -6.02 -6.48
C GLY A 186 6.55 -5.59 -5.84
N ALA A 187 6.56 -5.21 -4.54
CA ALA A 187 5.37 -4.73 -3.84
C ALA A 187 4.89 -3.38 -4.41
N HIS A 188 5.82 -2.47 -4.73
CA HIS A 188 5.48 -1.18 -5.34
C HIS A 188 4.84 -1.35 -6.72
N PHE A 189 5.46 -2.16 -7.57
CA PHE A 189 4.97 -2.40 -8.91
C PHE A 189 3.64 -3.17 -8.92
N GLY A 190 3.55 -4.22 -8.08
CA GLY A 190 2.31 -4.99 -7.91
C GLY A 190 1.17 -4.14 -7.36
N GLY A 191 1.46 -3.29 -6.39
CA GLY A 191 0.50 -2.33 -5.86
C GLY A 191 0.00 -1.36 -6.94
N LEU A 192 0.90 -0.76 -7.71
CA LEU A 192 0.55 0.14 -8.81
C LEU A 192 -0.40 -0.54 -9.82
N LEU A 193 -0.07 -1.76 -10.25
CA LEU A 193 -0.91 -2.53 -11.18
C LEU A 193 -2.27 -2.86 -10.58
N ALA A 194 -2.32 -3.25 -9.30
CA ALA A 194 -3.57 -3.53 -8.60
C ALA A 194 -4.47 -2.29 -8.51
N GLY A 195 -3.89 -1.13 -8.22
CA GLY A 195 -4.62 0.14 -8.16
C GLY A 195 -5.19 0.57 -9.51
N LEU A 196 -4.38 0.49 -10.56
CA LEU A 196 -4.83 0.74 -11.94
C LEU A 196 -5.95 -0.22 -12.33
N GLY A 197 -5.77 -1.53 -12.11
CA GLY A 197 -6.78 -2.55 -12.42
C GLY A 197 -8.08 -2.35 -11.64
N SER A 198 -8.00 -2.04 -10.35
CA SER A 198 -9.17 -1.73 -9.52
C SER A 198 -9.94 -0.53 -10.07
N ALA A 199 -9.24 0.55 -10.45
CA ALA A 199 -9.88 1.74 -11.00
C ALA A 199 -10.53 1.47 -12.36
N VAL A 200 -9.92 0.64 -13.22
CA VAL A 200 -10.51 0.18 -14.47
C VAL A 200 -11.81 -0.58 -14.21
N VAL A 201 -11.80 -1.53 -13.27
CA VAL A 201 -13.01 -2.30 -12.90
C VAL A 201 -14.10 -1.37 -12.37
N ILE A 202 -13.78 -0.48 -11.42
CA ILE A 202 -14.74 0.47 -10.84
C ILE A 202 -15.34 1.35 -11.94
N THR A 203 -14.54 1.89 -12.85
CA THR A 203 -15.04 2.76 -13.92
C THR A 203 -15.87 2.01 -14.95
N SER A 204 -15.58 0.74 -15.22
CA SER A 204 -16.34 -0.10 -16.15
C SER A 204 -17.70 -0.50 -15.58
N LEU A 205 -17.77 -0.83 -14.29
CA LEU A 205 -19.03 -1.21 -13.61
C LEU A 205 -20.00 -0.02 -13.47
N HIS A 206 -19.48 1.21 -13.42
CA HIS A 206 -20.29 2.44 -13.33
C HIS A 206 -20.45 3.17 -14.67
N SER A 207 -20.00 2.59 -15.76
CA SER A 207 -20.33 3.09 -17.10
C SER A 207 -21.79 2.75 -17.35
N LYS A 208 -22.68 3.76 -17.41
CA LYS A 208 -24.06 3.52 -17.81
C LYS A 208 -24.03 2.92 -19.23
N PRO A 209 -24.72 1.79 -19.50
CA PRO A 209 -24.98 1.36 -20.87
C PRO A 209 -25.92 2.40 -21.49
N GLY A 210 -25.47 3.11 -22.53
CA GLY A 210 -26.32 3.92 -23.37
C GLY A 210 -26.30 5.43 -23.11
N ALA A 211 -25.30 6.09 -23.67
CA ALA A 211 -25.41 7.43 -24.23
C ALA A 211 -24.69 7.36 -25.59
N HIS A 212 -25.39 6.82 -26.55
CA HIS A 212 -25.08 6.99 -27.98
C HIS A 212 -25.94 8.11 -28.53
#